data_422e42e626d55c31294a7773ced92a04
#
_entry.id   422e42e626d55c31294a7773ced92a04
#
_cell.length_a   1.000
_cell.length_b   1.000
_cell.length_c   1.000
_cell.angle_alpha   90.00
_cell.angle_beta   90.00
_cell.angle_gamma   90.00
#
_symmetry.space_group_name_H-M   'P 1'
#
loop_
_entity.id
_entity.type
_entity.pdbx_description
1 polymer ?
#
loop_
_entity_poly.entity_id
_entity_poly.type
_entity_poly.pdbx_seq_one_letter_code
_entity_poly.pdbx_strand_id
1 'polypeptide(L)'
;NSTDFGDLLLYNLTIFTEHSDILQKYQSKILYFLVDEYQDTNTIQYLWLKLFANKSQNICCVGDDDQSIYGWRGAQVGNILKFEKDYTSAKVIKLEENYRSTGRILEAANSIIANNKERLSKKLKTSSGDGDKIDLISVWDGVEEAKITSLEIENLHSLGFRYDQIAVLVRAGHQTRFFEERFVDIGIPYKVIGAKFYERLEIRDALAYLRVVQQPNDDLALERIINVPKRGLGTSTTSLIHSYAKKNNISFFSASQELLMTDELRPNVKRTLQNLINQFIDWNNHNKEISHTDLALKVLEESGYIDHWQN
;
A
#
# COMPACT_ATOMS: atom_id res chain seq x y z
N ASN A 1 -24.15 5.05 -6.19
CA ASN A 1 -23.36 5.35 -7.39
C ASN A 1 -21.94 5.71 -6.96
N SER A 2 -21.05 4.73 -6.96
CA SER A 2 -19.64 4.89 -6.69
C SER A 2 -18.85 4.16 -7.78
N THR A 3 -17.64 4.60 -8.04
CA THR A 3 -16.73 4.09 -9.05
C THR A 3 -15.37 3.86 -8.40
N ASP A 4 -14.78 2.70 -8.57
CA ASP A 4 -13.42 2.44 -8.14
C ASP A 4 -12.40 2.72 -9.27
N PHE A 5 -11.09 2.55 -8.99
CA PHE A 5 -10.05 2.81 -9.99
C PHE A 5 -10.10 1.81 -11.17
N GLY A 6 -10.55 0.58 -10.93
CA GLY A 6 -10.74 -0.42 -11.98
C GLY A 6 -11.87 -0.05 -12.92
N ASP A 7 -12.98 0.44 -12.36
CA ASP A 7 -14.14 0.94 -13.12
C ASP A 7 -13.76 2.11 -14.02
N LEU A 8 -12.89 3.04 -13.55
CA LEU A 8 -12.42 4.16 -14.37
C LEU A 8 -11.72 3.68 -15.65
N LEU A 9 -10.87 2.66 -15.54
CA LEU A 9 -10.21 2.08 -16.71
C LEU A 9 -11.21 1.36 -17.61
N LEU A 10 -12.12 0.59 -17.03
CA LEU A 10 -13.13 -0.17 -17.77
C LEU A 10 -14.09 0.75 -18.54
N TYR A 11 -14.60 1.79 -17.89
CA TYR A 11 -15.49 2.76 -18.55
C TYR A 11 -14.77 3.53 -19.66
N ASN A 12 -13.50 3.87 -19.49
CA ASN A 12 -12.72 4.46 -20.58
C ASN A 12 -12.63 3.51 -21.79
N LEU A 13 -12.31 2.23 -21.55
CA LEU A 13 -12.25 1.23 -22.61
C LEU A 13 -13.60 1.09 -23.32
N THR A 14 -14.71 1.03 -22.57
CA THR A 14 -16.07 0.96 -23.09
C THR A 14 -16.40 2.17 -23.97
N ILE A 15 -16.16 3.41 -23.47
CA ILE A 15 -16.39 4.64 -24.21
C ILE A 15 -15.63 4.64 -25.53
N PHE A 16 -14.35 4.29 -25.52
CA PHE A 16 -13.54 4.29 -26.74
C PHE A 16 -13.90 3.16 -27.72
N THR A 17 -14.51 2.10 -27.23
CA THR A 17 -15.00 1.00 -28.08
C THR A 17 -16.34 1.34 -28.70
N GLU A 18 -17.25 1.98 -27.95
CA GLU A 18 -18.60 2.28 -28.39
C GLU A 18 -18.70 3.61 -29.14
N HIS A 19 -17.81 4.59 -28.86
CA HIS A 19 -17.83 5.93 -29.44
C HIS A 19 -16.57 6.19 -30.28
N SER A 20 -16.60 5.78 -31.53
CA SER A 20 -15.45 5.92 -32.45
C SER A 20 -15.02 7.37 -32.73
N ASP A 21 -15.95 8.32 -32.67
CA ASP A 21 -15.69 9.76 -32.78
C ASP A 21 -14.82 10.29 -31.64
N ILE A 22 -15.12 9.84 -30.43
CA ILE A 22 -14.32 10.17 -29.23
C ILE A 22 -12.93 9.56 -29.36
N LEU A 23 -12.83 8.28 -29.71
CA LEU A 23 -11.54 7.60 -29.91
C LEU A 23 -10.70 8.32 -30.96
N GLN A 24 -11.27 8.67 -32.13
CA GLN A 24 -10.55 9.38 -33.20
C GLN A 24 -10.04 10.75 -32.75
N LYS A 25 -10.83 11.49 -31.96
CA LYS A 25 -10.42 12.77 -31.37
C LYS A 25 -9.14 12.61 -30.52
N TYR A 26 -9.05 11.59 -29.70
CA TYR A 26 -7.87 11.34 -28.87
C TYR A 26 -6.71 10.78 -29.71
N GLN A 27 -6.94 9.87 -30.64
CA GLN A 27 -5.92 9.34 -31.56
C GLN A 27 -5.30 10.43 -32.45
N SER A 28 -6.04 11.49 -32.77
CA SER A 28 -5.49 12.64 -33.50
C SER A 28 -4.62 13.56 -32.66
N LYS A 29 -4.82 13.57 -31.35
CA LYS A 29 -4.03 14.39 -30.40
C LYS A 29 -2.78 13.68 -29.91
N ILE A 30 -2.88 12.37 -29.65
CA ILE A 30 -1.79 11.57 -29.07
C ILE A 30 -1.17 10.77 -30.21
N LEU A 31 -0.01 11.24 -30.66
CA LEU A 31 0.68 10.67 -31.82
C LEU A 31 1.74 9.64 -31.47
N TYR A 32 2.26 9.68 -30.24
CA TYR A 32 3.31 8.80 -29.75
C TYR A 32 2.96 8.28 -28.37
N PHE A 33 3.26 7.00 -28.14
CA PHE A 33 3.09 6.33 -26.85
C PHE A 33 4.46 5.83 -26.38
N LEU A 34 4.85 6.27 -25.20
CA LEU A 34 6.02 5.75 -24.48
C LEU A 34 5.51 5.09 -23.21
N VAL A 35 5.72 3.79 -23.11
CA VAL A 35 5.22 2.97 -22.01
C VAL A 35 6.40 2.35 -21.29
N ASP A 36 6.51 2.64 -20.01
CA ASP A 36 7.50 2.04 -19.13
C ASP A 36 6.88 0.92 -18.28
N GLU A 37 7.70 0.01 -17.78
CA GLU A 37 7.30 -1.14 -16.97
C GLU A 37 6.15 -1.95 -17.63
N TYR A 38 6.26 -2.19 -18.94
CA TYR A 38 5.17 -2.78 -19.73
C TYR A 38 4.74 -4.17 -19.24
N GLN A 39 5.62 -4.95 -18.58
CA GLN A 39 5.33 -6.23 -17.97
C GLN A 39 4.30 -6.15 -16.83
N ASP A 40 4.12 -4.97 -16.22
CA ASP A 40 3.20 -4.74 -15.10
C ASP A 40 1.81 -4.28 -15.54
N THR A 41 1.57 -4.22 -16.87
CA THR A 41 0.26 -3.84 -17.40
C THR A 41 -0.78 -4.95 -17.20
N ASN A 42 -1.98 -4.56 -16.77
CA ASN A 42 -3.12 -5.48 -16.74
C ASN A 42 -3.82 -5.56 -18.11
N THR A 43 -4.78 -6.48 -18.24
CA THR A 43 -5.50 -6.71 -19.50
C THR A 43 -6.22 -5.45 -20.00
N ILE A 44 -6.82 -4.65 -19.11
CA ILE A 44 -7.57 -3.43 -19.52
C ILE A 44 -6.60 -2.37 -20.03
N GLN A 45 -5.47 -2.15 -19.35
CA GLN A 45 -4.42 -1.22 -19.77
C GLN A 45 -3.83 -1.63 -21.13
N TYR A 46 -3.56 -2.93 -21.32
CA TYR A 46 -3.10 -3.46 -22.61
C TYR A 46 -4.10 -3.20 -23.74
N LEU A 47 -5.38 -3.50 -23.55
CA LEU A 47 -6.43 -3.27 -24.54
C LEU A 47 -6.61 -1.78 -24.84
N TRP A 48 -6.54 -0.95 -23.82
CA TRP A 48 -6.60 0.51 -23.95
C TRP A 48 -5.44 1.04 -24.82
N LEU A 49 -4.20 0.65 -24.52
CA LEU A 49 -3.03 1.01 -25.33
C LEU A 49 -3.16 0.53 -26.77
N LYS A 50 -3.64 -0.70 -26.98
CA LYS A 50 -3.85 -1.28 -28.30
C LYS A 50 -4.88 -0.47 -29.13
N LEU A 51 -5.99 -0.05 -28.52
CA LEU A 51 -6.99 0.81 -29.19
C LEU A 51 -6.37 2.14 -29.63
N PHE A 52 -5.61 2.78 -28.77
CA PHE A 52 -5.01 4.07 -29.07
C PHE A 52 -3.90 3.98 -30.12
N ALA A 53 -2.99 3.03 -29.98
CA ALA A 53 -1.84 2.88 -30.85
C ALA A 53 -2.18 2.30 -32.22
N ASN A 54 -3.36 1.68 -32.39
CA ASN A 54 -3.74 0.96 -33.60
C ASN A 54 -3.64 1.81 -34.89
N LYS A 55 -3.95 3.10 -34.81
CA LYS A 55 -3.91 4.00 -35.98
C LYS A 55 -2.51 4.48 -36.34
N SER A 56 -1.76 4.94 -35.35
CA SER A 56 -0.43 5.54 -35.56
C SER A 56 0.70 4.52 -35.56
N GLN A 57 0.52 3.44 -34.82
CA GLN A 57 1.54 2.42 -34.50
C GLN A 57 2.86 3.00 -33.91
N ASN A 58 2.81 4.27 -33.49
CA ASN A 58 3.94 4.94 -32.86
C ASN A 58 4.00 4.63 -31.36
N ILE A 59 4.34 3.41 -31.04
CA ILE A 59 4.45 2.95 -29.66
C ILE A 59 5.83 2.42 -29.37
N CYS A 60 6.40 2.84 -28.26
CA CYS A 60 7.65 2.32 -27.70
C CYS A 60 7.36 1.83 -26.29
N CYS A 61 7.53 0.53 -26.07
CA CYS A 61 7.38 -0.08 -24.77
C CYS A 61 8.74 -0.49 -24.22
N VAL A 62 8.99 -0.12 -22.97
CA VAL A 62 10.15 -0.55 -22.20
C VAL A 62 9.65 -1.45 -21.07
N GLY A 63 10.36 -2.53 -20.81
CA GLY A 63 9.98 -3.44 -19.76
C GLY A 63 10.94 -4.60 -19.62
N ASP A 64 10.75 -5.36 -18.56
CA ASP A 64 11.57 -6.51 -18.22
C ASP A 64 10.66 -7.64 -17.71
N ASP A 65 10.45 -8.66 -18.54
CA ASP A 65 9.62 -9.83 -18.19
C ASP A 65 10.13 -10.56 -16.94
N ASP A 66 11.44 -10.50 -16.67
CA ASP A 66 12.05 -11.08 -15.47
C ASP A 66 11.73 -10.30 -14.19
N GLN A 67 11.22 -9.04 -14.29
CA GLN A 67 10.82 -8.20 -13.17
C GLN A 67 9.30 -8.14 -12.96
N SER A 68 8.52 -8.98 -13.62
CA SER A 68 7.06 -9.04 -13.46
C SER A 68 6.67 -9.64 -12.11
N ILE A 69 6.49 -8.79 -11.09
CA ILE A 69 6.17 -9.18 -9.71
C ILE A 69 4.76 -8.76 -9.27
N TYR A 70 3.97 -8.13 -10.15
CA TYR A 70 2.63 -7.62 -9.84
C TYR A 70 1.48 -8.48 -10.40
N GLY A 71 1.72 -9.77 -10.70
CA GLY A 71 0.69 -10.71 -11.12
C GLY A 71 -0.50 -10.78 -10.15
N TRP A 72 -0.26 -10.68 -8.85
CA TRP A 72 -1.30 -10.62 -7.82
C TRP A 72 -2.17 -9.35 -7.86
N ARG A 73 -1.75 -8.30 -8.56
CA ARG A 73 -2.54 -7.10 -8.88
C ARG A 73 -3.19 -7.15 -10.25
N GLY A 74 -3.13 -8.29 -10.93
CA GLY A 74 -3.70 -8.49 -12.26
C GLY A 74 -2.76 -8.14 -13.42
N ALA A 75 -1.47 -7.88 -13.17
CA ALA A 75 -0.49 -7.72 -14.22
C ALA A 75 -0.35 -9.00 -15.04
N GLN A 76 -0.16 -8.87 -16.35
CA GLN A 76 -0.10 -9.95 -17.30
C GLN A 76 1.24 -9.91 -18.06
N VAL A 77 2.23 -10.67 -17.61
CA VAL A 77 3.53 -10.77 -18.31
C VAL A 77 3.38 -11.18 -19.77
N GLY A 78 2.33 -11.94 -20.10
CA GLY A 78 1.99 -12.28 -21.47
C GLY A 78 1.80 -11.09 -22.42
N ASN A 79 1.55 -9.89 -21.90
CA ASN A 79 1.40 -8.69 -22.72
C ASN A 79 2.73 -8.30 -23.38
N ILE A 80 3.84 -8.31 -22.63
CA ILE A 80 5.16 -8.01 -23.20
C ILE A 80 5.63 -9.13 -24.15
N LEU A 81 5.33 -10.38 -23.83
CA LEU A 81 5.70 -11.54 -24.66
C LEU A 81 4.94 -11.57 -25.99
N LYS A 82 3.78 -10.94 -26.07
CA LYS A 82 2.94 -10.86 -27.29
C LYS A 82 3.23 -9.63 -28.15
N PHE A 83 4.07 -8.71 -27.71
CA PHE A 83 4.26 -7.41 -28.35
C PHE A 83 4.63 -7.51 -29.83
N GLU A 84 5.55 -8.40 -30.21
CA GLU A 84 5.92 -8.63 -31.63
C GLU A 84 4.78 -9.22 -32.47
N LYS A 85 3.86 -9.95 -31.85
CA LYS A 85 2.67 -10.47 -32.54
C LYS A 85 1.63 -9.41 -32.78
N ASP A 86 1.49 -8.47 -31.84
CA ASP A 86 0.55 -7.37 -31.94
C ASP A 86 1.03 -6.26 -32.89
N TYR A 87 2.33 -6.05 -32.96
CA TYR A 87 2.98 -5.03 -33.80
C TYR A 87 4.04 -5.70 -34.69
N THR A 88 3.62 -6.20 -35.85
CA THR A 88 4.45 -7.02 -36.74
C THR A 88 5.67 -6.29 -37.31
N SER A 89 5.68 -4.95 -37.29
CA SER A 89 6.81 -4.10 -37.67
C SER A 89 7.70 -3.70 -36.47
N ALA A 90 7.40 -4.19 -35.27
CA ALA A 90 8.14 -3.81 -34.08
C ALA A 90 9.60 -4.30 -34.15
N LYS A 91 10.51 -3.43 -33.67
CA LYS A 91 11.90 -3.77 -33.46
C LYS A 91 12.15 -4.03 -31.99
N VAL A 92 12.48 -5.24 -31.62
CA VAL A 92 12.87 -5.59 -30.24
C VAL A 92 14.37 -5.38 -30.08
N ILE A 93 14.74 -4.62 -29.08
CA ILE A 93 16.12 -4.33 -28.70
C ILE A 93 16.33 -4.82 -27.27
N LYS A 94 17.26 -5.76 -27.06
CA LYS A 94 17.62 -6.28 -25.75
C LYS A 94 18.75 -5.45 -25.16
N LEU A 95 18.52 -4.86 -23.99
CA LEU A 95 19.53 -4.16 -23.22
C LEU A 95 20.14 -5.14 -22.22
N GLU A 96 21.31 -5.67 -22.53
CA GLU A 96 21.95 -6.72 -21.72
C GLU A 96 23.10 -6.20 -20.86
N GLU A 97 23.58 -4.98 -21.12
CA GLU A 97 24.60 -4.34 -20.30
C GLU A 97 23.96 -3.74 -19.04
N ASN A 98 24.41 -4.17 -17.87
CA ASN A 98 23.95 -3.68 -16.57
C ASN A 98 25.05 -2.81 -15.94
N TYR A 99 24.71 -1.55 -15.64
CA TYR A 99 25.61 -0.56 -15.02
C TYR A 99 25.40 -0.41 -13.53
N ARG A 100 24.40 -1.08 -12.96
CA ARG A 100 23.98 -0.95 -11.54
C ARG A 100 24.75 -1.92 -10.63
N SER A 101 24.90 -3.15 -11.07
CA SER A 101 25.35 -4.27 -10.24
C SER A 101 26.67 -4.84 -10.67
N THR A 102 27.43 -5.37 -9.71
CA THR A 102 28.67 -6.12 -9.96
C THR A 102 28.39 -7.52 -10.49
N GLY A 103 29.43 -8.17 -10.99
CA GLY A 103 29.34 -9.48 -11.64
C GLY A 103 28.73 -10.58 -10.74
N ARG A 104 29.11 -10.63 -9.47
CA ARG A 104 28.60 -11.65 -8.51
C ARG A 104 27.12 -11.49 -8.22
N ILE A 105 26.62 -10.25 -8.14
CA ILE A 105 25.20 -9.98 -7.98
C ILE A 105 24.43 -10.46 -9.21
N LEU A 106 24.94 -10.15 -10.40
CA LEU A 106 24.31 -10.58 -11.65
C LEU A 106 24.37 -12.10 -11.86
N GLU A 107 25.45 -12.76 -11.45
CA GLU A 107 25.57 -14.21 -11.51
C GLU A 107 24.48 -14.87 -10.65
N ALA A 108 24.30 -14.42 -9.41
CA ALA A 108 23.23 -14.89 -8.54
C ALA A 108 21.84 -14.65 -9.13
N ALA A 109 21.58 -13.44 -9.62
CA ALA A 109 20.31 -13.08 -10.25
C ALA A 109 20.02 -13.92 -11.51
N ASN A 110 21.00 -14.06 -12.40
CA ASN A 110 20.88 -14.91 -13.60
C ASN A 110 20.63 -16.37 -13.25
N SER A 111 21.24 -16.89 -12.17
CA SER A 111 21.04 -18.27 -11.71
C SER A 111 19.61 -18.51 -11.19
N ILE A 112 19.05 -17.55 -10.47
CA ILE A 112 17.68 -17.65 -9.96
C ILE A 112 16.68 -17.58 -11.12
N ILE A 113 16.83 -16.58 -12.00
CA ILE A 113 15.87 -16.33 -13.08
C ILE A 113 15.92 -17.41 -14.17
N ALA A 114 17.02 -18.13 -14.30
CA ALA A 114 17.14 -19.26 -15.25
C ALA A 114 16.12 -20.38 -15.01
N ASN A 115 15.54 -20.46 -13.81
CA ASN A 115 14.47 -21.41 -13.49
C ASN A 115 13.11 -21.06 -14.16
N ASN A 116 12.93 -19.81 -14.61
CA ASN A 116 11.73 -19.38 -15.34
C ASN A 116 11.83 -19.86 -16.80
N LYS A 117 10.83 -20.62 -17.25
CA LYS A 117 10.80 -21.19 -18.61
C LYS A 117 10.20 -20.25 -19.66
N GLU A 118 9.25 -19.40 -19.26
CA GLU A 118 8.53 -18.48 -20.15
C GLU A 118 9.13 -17.07 -20.05
N ARG A 119 10.19 -16.82 -20.84
CA ARG A 119 10.90 -15.53 -20.83
C ARG A 119 11.53 -15.21 -22.18
N LEU A 120 11.82 -13.93 -22.42
CA LEU A 120 12.46 -13.42 -23.63
C LEU A 120 13.97 -13.76 -23.72
N SER A 121 14.50 -14.59 -22.83
CA SER A 121 15.86 -15.11 -22.83
C SER A 121 16.93 -14.03 -23.05
N LYS A 122 17.21 -13.26 -22.02
CA LYS A 122 18.37 -12.34 -21.96
C LYS A 122 19.34 -12.80 -20.89
N LYS A 123 20.60 -12.39 -20.99
CA LYS A 123 21.60 -12.60 -19.97
C LYS A 123 22.27 -11.27 -19.65
N LEU A 124 22.03 -10.76 -18.46
CA LEU A 124 22.66 -9.52 -18.02
C LEU A 124 24.15 -9.72 -17.79
N LYS A 125 24.95 -8.78 -18.29
CA LYS A 125 26.39 -8.68 -18.14
C LYS A 125 26.77 -7.33 -17.57
N THR A 126 27.93 -7.22 -16.98
CA THR A 126 28.45 -5.93 -16.50
C THR A 126 29.95 -5.80 -16.77
N SER A 127 30.38 -4.59 -16.96
CA SER A 127 31.77 -4.18 -17.01
C SER A 127 32.31 -3.68 -15.66
N SER A 128 31.47 -3.64 -14.60
CA SER A 128 31.82 -3.11 -13.27
C SER A 128 32.68 -4.04 -12.41
N GLY A 129 33.25 -5.12 -12.99
CA GLY A 129 34.04 -6.12 -12.26
C GLY A 129 33.17 -7.08 -11.42
N ASP A 130 33.84 -8.01 -10.73
CA ASP A 130 33.15 -9.08 -9.97
C ASP A 130 32.44 -8.57 -8.71
N GLY A 131 33.04 -7.61 -8.01
CA GLY A 131 32.56 -7.12 -6.72
C GLY A 131 32.77 -8.12 -5.58
N ASP A 132 32.25 -7.75 -4.40
CA ASP A 132 32.33 -8.59 -3.21
C ASP A 132 31.43 -9.83 -3.29
N LYS A 133 31.73 -10.84 -2.47
CA LYS A 133 30.90 -12.02 -2.35
C LYS A 133 29.59 -11.68 -1.63
N ILE A 134 28.54 -12.41 -1.98
CA ILE A 134 27.27 -12.34 -1.27
C ILE A 134 27.37 -13.17 0.00
N ASP A 135 27.11 -12.56 1.14
CA ASP A 135 27.05 -13.27 2.42
C ASP A 135 25.62 -13.75 2.68
N LEU A 136 25.51 -14.98 3.18
CA LEU A 136 24.24 -15.56 3.59
C LEU A 136 24.27 -15.77 5.10
N ILE A 137 23.40 -15.06 5.81
CA ILE A 137 23.33 -15.09 7.26
C ILE A 137 21.99 -15.69 7.67
N SER A 138 22.01 -16.72 8.53
CA SER A 138 20.80 -17.30 9.12
C SER A 138 20.61 -16.77 10.54
N VAL A 139 19.38 -16.42 10.87
CA VAL A 139 18.98 -15.87 12.18
C VAL A 139 17.73 -16.59 12.68
N TRP A 140 17.46 -16.49 14.00
CA TRP A 140 16.35 -17.20 14.63
C TRP A 140 15.01 -16.41 14.53
N ASP A 141 15.09 -15.08 14.62
CA ASP A 141 13.91 -14.22 14.61
C ASP A 141 14.22 -12.83 14.05
N GLY A 142 13.17 -11.99 13.92
CA GLY A 142 13.29 -10.65 13.38
C GLY A 142 14.06 -9.67 14.27
N VAL A 143 14.17 -9.93 15.58
CA VAL A 143 14.93 -9.09 16.50
C VAL A 143 16.43 -9.32 16.27
N GLU A 144 16.83 -10.58 16.14
CA GLU A 144 18.22 -10.94 15.82
C GLU A 144 18.60 -10.46 14.41
N GLU A 145 17.68 -10.58 13.43
CA GLU A 145 17.85 -10.05 12.07
C GLU A 145 18.15 -8.54 12.10
N ALA A 146 17.34 -7.77 12.80
CA ALA A 146 17.52 -6.32 12.93
C ALA A 146 18.82 -5.96 13.67
N LYS A 147 19.21 -6.74 14.68
CA LYS A 147 20.47 -6.55 15.42
C LYS A 147 21.68 -6.77 14.52
N ILE A 148 21.76 -7.89 13.82
CA ILE A 148 22.90 -8.22 12.93
C ILE A 148 22.98 -7.19 11.79
N THR A 149 21.84 -6.88 11.17
CA THR A 149 21.79 -5.87 10.10
C THR A 149 22.25 -4.50 10.59
N SER A 150 21.85 -4.07 11.79
CA SER A 150 22.29 -2.79 12.35
C SER A 150 23.77 -2.73 12.62
N LEU A 151 24.38 -3.83 13.11
CA LEU A 151 25.83 -3.91 13.29
C LEU A 151 26.59 -3.79 11.98
N GLU A 152 26.08 -4.43 10.91
CA GLU A 152 26.71 -4.30 9.59
C GLU A 152 26.56 -2.88 9.02
N ILE A 153 25.43 -2.21 9.24
CA ILE A 153 25.24 -0.80 8.85
C ILE A 153 26.25 0.09 9.57
N GLU A 154 26.45 -0.10 10.89
CA GLU A 154 27.45 0.65 11.67
C GLU A 154 28.88 0.38 11.16
N ASN A 155 29.19 -0.89 10.84
CA ASN A 155 30.45 -1.29 10.26
C ASN A 155 30.71 -0.58 8.92
N LEU A 156 29.75 -0.64 7.98
CA LEU A 156 29.83 0.05 6.68
C LEU A 156 29.99 1.56 6.86
N HIS A 157 29.26 2.15 7.81
CA HIS A 157 29.39 3.57 8.10
C HIS A 157 30.76 3.93 8.63
N SER A 158 31.37 3.10 9.48
CA SER A 158 32.76 3.28 9.97
C SER A 158 33.79 3.20 8.85
N LEU A 159 33.50 2.44 7.78
CA LEU A 159 34.30 2.34 6.56
C LEU A 159 34.10 3.52 5.58
N GLY A 160 33.22 4.48 5.93
CA GLY A 160 33.00 5.72 5.17
C GLY A 160 31.77 5.71 4.26
N PHE A 161 30.94 4.66 4.29
CA PHE A 161 29.65 4.69 3.58
C PHE A 161 28.68 5.61 4.31
N ARG A 162 27.92 6.40 3.53
CA ARG A 162 26.85 7.21 4.09
C ARG A 162 25.59 6.37 4.25
N TYR A 163 24.75 6.68 5.21
CA TYR A 163 23.47 5.96 5.44
C TYR A 163 22.54 5.95 4.22
N ASP A 164 22.53 7.01 3.41
CA ASP A 164 21.75 7.10 2.18
C ASP A 164 22.27 6.23 1.02
N GLN A 165 23.42 5.59 1.18
CA GLN A 165 23.98 4.61 0.25
C GLN A 165 23.68 3.16 0.66
N ILE A 166 23.04 2.96 1.81
CA ILE A 166 22.72 1.64 2.37
C ILE A 166 21.19 1.43 2.30
N ALA A 167 20.78 0.26 1.85
CA ALA A 167 19.37 -0.11 1.79
C ALA A 167 19.11 -1.48 2.40
N VAL A 168 18.04 -1.59 3.20
CA VAL A 168 17.51 -2.86 3.70
C VAL A 168 16.24 -3.17 2.94
N LEU A 169 16.23 -4.32 2.23
CA LEU A 169 15.09 -4.78 1.46
C LEU A 169 14.31 -5.84 2.24
N VAL A 170 13.01 -5.66 2.38
CA VAL A 170 12.11 -6.59 3.07
C VAL A 170 11.06 -7.13 2.12
N ARG A 171 10.60 -8.35 2.34
CA ARG A 171 9.55 -8.97 1.50
C ARG A 171 8.16 -8.40 1.79
N ALA A 172 7.89 -7.99 3.01
CA ALA A 172 6.59 -7.47 3.44
C ALA A 172 6.73 -6.34 4.45
N GLY A 173 5.78 -5.40 4.42
CA GLY A 173 5.81 -4.20 5.25
C GLY A 173 5.85 -4.47 6.76
N HIS A 174 5.26 -5.57 7.25
CA HIS A 174 5.31 -5.90 8.67
C HIS A 174 6.72 -6.24 9.19
N GLN A 175 7.64 -6.64 8.29
CA GLN A 175 9.03 -6.93 8.65
C GLN A 175 9.83 -5.67 8.99
N THR A 176 9.40 -4.48 8.50
CA THR A 176 10.12 -3.23 8.78
C THR A 176 10.11 -2.86 10.27
N ARG A 177 9.11 -3.34 11.03
CA ARG A 177 8.93 -2.97 12.44
C ARG A 177 10.17 -3.25 13.28
N PHE A 178 10.76 -4.44 13.19
CA PHE A 178 11.94 -4.83 13.97
C PHE A 178 13.15 -3.94 13.65
N PHE A 179 13.32 -3.58 12.36
CA PHE A 179 14.39 -2.66 11.93
C PHE A 179 14.14 -1.25 12.44
N GLU A 180 12.90 -0.75 12.34
CA GLU A 180 12.54 0.59 12.79
C GLU A 180 12.73 0.75 14.30
N GLU A 181 12.25 -0.20 15.11
CA GLU A 181 12.46 -0.22 16.56
C GLU A 181 13.96 -0.20 16.89
N ARG A 182 14.74 -1.08 16.26
CA ARG A 182 16.18 -1.16 16.49
C ARG A 182 16.91 0.12 16.07
N PHE A 183 16.59 0.70 14.92
CA PHE A 183 17.25 1.90 14.41
C PHE A 183 16.96 3.13 15.28
N VAL A 184 15.73 3.23 15.81
CA VAL A 184 15.38 4.27 16.80
C VAL A 184 16.21 4.11 18.06
N ASP A 185 16.29 2.90 18.61
CA ASP A 185 17.02 2.62 19.86
C ASP A 185 18.51 3.01 19.80
N ILE A 186 19.15 2.77 18.66
CA ILE A 186 20.59 3.05 18.48
C ILE A 186 20.89 4.34 17.70
N GLY A 187 19.85 5.09 17.31
CA GLY A 187 20.02 6.40 16.67
C GLY A 187 20.45 6.34 15.21
N ILE A 188 20.22 5.24 14.47
CA ILE A 188 20.48 5.17 13.03
C ILE A 188 19.36 5.92 12.28
N PRO A 189 19.67 6.95 11.47
CA PRO A 189 18.68 7.63 10.66
C PRO A 189 18.20 6.72 9.52
N TYR A 190 16.89 6.60 9.33
CA TYR A 190 16.30 5.75 8.30
C TYR A 190 15.08 6.39 7.62
N LYS A 191 14.72 5.85 6.46
CA LYS A 191 13.49 6.20 5.73
C LYS A 191 12.82 4.94 5.22
N VAL A 192 11.58 4.70 5.61
CA VAL A 192 10.75 3.61 5.06
C VAL A 192 10.12 4.07 3.75
N ILE A 193 10.36 3.31 2.67
CA ILE A 193 9.80 3.58 1.34
C ILE A 193 8.54 2.73 1.16
N GLY A 194 7.46 3.35 0.70
CA GLY A 194 6.21 2.65 0.33
C GLY A 194 5.12 2.63 1.41
N ALA A 195 5.46 2.69 2.68
CA ALA A 195 4.47 2.86 3.75
C ALA A 195 4.44 4.32 4.19
N LYS A 196 3.40 5.05 3.83
CA LYS A 196 3.18 6.37 4.44
C LYS A 196 2.82 6.14 5.89
N PHE A 197 3.49 6.83 6.81
CA PHE A 197 3.24 6.76 8.25
C PHE A 197 1.74 6.80 8.59
N TYR A 198 1.00 7.70 7.96
CA TYR A 198 -0.44 7.86 8.17
C TYR A 198 -1.31 6.74 7.55
N GLU A 199 -0.73 5.83 6.76
CA GLU A 199 -1.45 4.68 6.17
C GLU A 199 -1.33 3.41 7.03
N ARG A 200 -0.47 3.41 8.03
CA ARG A 200 -0.35 2.30 8.99
C ARG A 200 -1.65 2.12 9.75
N LEU A 201 -2.00 0.87 10.02
CA LEU A 201 -3.27 0.51 10.66
C LEU A 201 -3.42 1.23 12.01
N GLU A 202 -2.39 1.15 12.84
CA GLU A 202 -2.32 1.74 14.17
C GLU A 202 -2.47 3.27 14.13
N ILE A 203 -1.88 3.91 13.15
CA ILE A 203 -1.98 5.38 13.00
C ILE A 203 -3.35 5.80 12.49
N ARG A 204 -3.93 5.04 11.54
CA ARG A 204 -5.28 5.30 11.02
C ARG A 204 -6.34 5.14 12.08
N ASP A 205 -6.21 4.16 12.96
CA ASP A 205 -7.14 3.94 14.07
C ASP A 205 -6.99 5.04 15.13
N ALA A 206 -5.75 5.40 15.51
CA ALA A 206 -5.49 6.52 16.41
C ALA A 206 -6.07 7.85 15.88
N LEU A 207 -5.82 8.14 14.59
CA LEU A 207 -6.39 9.32 13.94
C LEU A 207 -7.92 9.28 13.87
N ALA A 208 -8.52 8.10 13.68
CA ALA A 208 -9.97 7.96 13.68
C ALA A 208 -10.58 8.30 15.05
N TYR A 209 -9.94 7.92 16.16
CA TYR A 209 -10.34 8.37 17.49
C TYR A 209 -10.36 9.89 17.60
N LEU A 210 -9.26 10.55 17.22
CA LEU A 210 -9.14 12.00 17.31
C LEU A 210 -10.13 12.72 16.39
N ARG A 211 -10.41 12.14 15.21
CA ARG A 211 -11.42 12.67 14.27
C ARG A 211 -12.82 12.63 14.88
N VAL A 212 -13.22 11.51 15.51
CA VAL A 212 -14.53 11.39 16.16
C VAL A 212 -14.65 12.37 17.34
N VAL A 213 -13.58 12.58 18.11
CA VAL A 213 -13.57 13.60 19.18
C VAL A 213 -13.82 14.99 18.61
N GLN A 214 -13.17 15.34 17.50
CA GLN A 214 -13.34 16.66 16.88
C GLN A 214 -14.65 16.79 16.10
N GLN A 215 -15.10 15.70 15.49
CA GLN A 215 -16.23 15.65 14.57
C GLN A 215 -17.06 14.37 14.79
N PRO A 216 -17.95 14.36 15.80
CA PRO A 216 -18.73 13.16 16.17
C PRO A 216 -19.55 12.55 15.03
N ASN A 217 -19.91 13.35 14.03
CA ASN A 217 -20.66 12.91 12.85
C ASN A 217 -19.78 12.31 11.74
N ASP A 218 -18.50 12.04 11.99
CA ASP A 218 -17.64 11.28 11.06
C ASP A 218 -17.94 9.77 11.20
N ASP A 219 -18.96 9.33 10.49
CA ASP A 219 -19.47 7.96 10.55
C ASP A 219 -18.38 6.93 10.22
N LEU A 220 -17.54 7.20 9.22
CA LEU A 220 -16.46 6.29 8.81
C LEU A 220 -15.38 6.15 9.88
N ALA A 221 -15.06 7.24 10.56
CA ALA A 221 -14.09 7.20 11.65
C ALA A 221 -14.64 6.43 12.85
N LEU A 222 -15.90 6.67 13.25
CA LEU A 222 -16.52 5.98 14.38
C LEU A 222 -16.73 4.49 14.09
N GLU A 223 -17.20 4.12 12.91
CA GLU A 223 -17.37 2.73 12.50
C GLU A 223 -16.05 1.96 12.55
N ARG A 224 -14.95 2.60 12.13
CA ARG A 224 -13.63 2.02 12.14
C ARG A 224 -13.16 1.62 13.54
N ILE A 225 -13.43 2.44 14.56
CA ILE A 225 -12.88 2.29 15.91
C ILE A 225 -13.86 1.77 16.96
N ILE A 226 -15.12 1.64 16.65
CA ILE A 226 -16.16 1.27 17.61
C ILE A 226 -15.85 -0.04 18.38
N ASN A 227 -15.15 -0.96 17.71
CA ASN A 227 -14.73 -2.24 18.27
C ASN A 227 -13.21 -2.45 18.25
N VAL A 228 -12.43 -1.39 18.23
CA VAL A 228 -10.95 -1.38 18.32
C VAL A 228 -10.54 -0.48 19.48
N PRO A 229 -10.04 -1.01 20.58
CA PRO A 229 -9.90 -2.44 21.00
C PRO A 229 -11.21 -3.22 20.99
N LYS A 230 -11.13 -4.55 21.06
CA LYS A 230 -12.31 -5.41 21.08
C LYS A 230 -13.19 -5.10 22.31
N ARG A 231 -14.43 -4.62 22.06
CA ARG A 231 -15.40 -4.23 23.08
C ARG A 231 -16.70 -5.07 23.06
N GLY A 232 -16.79 -6.05 22.15
CA GLY A 232 -18.01 -6.81 21.93
C GLY A 232 -19.08 -6.06 21.09
N LEU A 233 -18.69 -4.94 20.46
CA LEU A 233 -19.54 -4.19 19.52
C LEU A 233 -19.26 -4.66 18.09
N GLY A 234 -19.66 -5.92 17.81
CA GLY A 234 -19.38 -6.56 16.52
C GLY A 234 -20.35 -6.17 15.41
N THR A 235 -20.25 -6.90 14.27
CA THR A 235 -20.98 -6.62 13.03
C THR A 235 -22.50 -6.54 13.19
N SER A 236 -23.10 -7.34 14.08
CA SER A 236 -24.55 -7.28 14.34
C SER A 236 -24.97 -5.95 14.96
N THR A 237 -24.15 -5.40 15.86
CA THR A 237 -24.42 -4.11 16.51
C THR A 237 -24.22 -2.96 15.51
N THR A 238 -23.12 -2.97 14.76
CA THR A 238 -22.86 -1.94 13.74
C THR A 238 -23.93 -1.94 12.65
N SER A 239 -24.38 -3.10 12.19
CA SER A 239 -25.47 -3.21 11.20
C SER A 239 -26.80 -2.67 11.73
N LEU A 240 -27.11 -2.87 13.02
CA LEU A 240 -28.30 -2.31 13.64
C LEU A 240 -28.24 -0.77 13.67
N ILE A 241 -27.11 -0.22 14.13
CA ILE A 241 -26.89 1.24 14.16
C ILE A 241 -27.00 1.84 12.76
N HIS A 242 -26.38 1.21 11.74
CA HIS A 242 -26.49 1.65 10.34
C HIS A 242 -27.92 1.66 9.82
N SER A 243 -28.67 0.60 10.10
CA SER A 243 -30.08 0.50 9.69
C SER A 243 -30.92 1.60 10.31
N TYR A 244 -30.67 1.87 11.59
CA TYR A 244 -31.36 2.93 12.34
C TYR A 244 -30.97 4.33 11.83
N ALA A 245 -29.69 4.58 11.63
CA ALA A 245 -29.15 5.84 11.08
C ALA A 245 -29.74 6.15 9.69
N LYS A 246 -29.74 5.15 8.81
CA LYS A 246 -30.31 5.28 7.46
C LYS A 246 -31.81 5.54 7.48
N LYS A 247 -32.55 4.83 8.33
CA LYS A 247 -34.01 4.99 8.45
C LYS A 247 -34.40 6.38 8.90
N ASN A 248 -33.65 6.97 9.84
CA ASN A 248 -33.95 8.24 10.45
C ASN A 248 -33.16 9.41 9.81
N ASN A 249 -32.30 9.15 8.83
CA ASN A 249 -31.42 10.13 8.15
C ASN A 249 -30.56 10.95 9.13
N ILE A 250 -29.94 10.24 10.10
CA ILE A 250 -29.04 10.81 11.12
C ILE A 250 -27.67 10.15 11.06
N SER A 251 -26.66 10.75 11.73
CA SER A 251 -25.34 10.20 11.82
C SER A 251 -25.27 8.89 12.61
N PHE A 252 -24.22 8.10 12.39
CA PHE A 252 -23.98 6.89 13.15
C PHE A 252 -23.84 7.15 14.66
N PHE A 253 -23.22 8.28 15.03
CA PHE A 253 -23.11 8.71 16.43
C PHE A 253 -24.48 9.03 17.04
N SER A 254 -25.30 9.84 16.37
CA SER A 254 -26.65 10.18 16.83
C SER A 254 -27.54 8.95 16.91
N ALA A 255 -27.47 8.05 15.92
CA ALA A 255 -28.18 6.77 15.93
C ALA A 255 -27.76 5.90 17.12
N SER A 256 -26.48 5.90 17.47
CA SER A 256 -25.98 5.21 18.66
C SER A 256 -26.59 5.76 19.93
N GLN A 257 -26.69 7.10 20.05
CA GLN A 257 -27.32 7.75 21.22
C GLN A 257 -28.81 7.43 21.32
N GLU A 258 -29.55 7.50 20.23
CA GLU A 258 -31.00 7.22 20.22
C GLU A 258 -31.28 5.75 20.53
N LEU A 259 -30.51 4.80 19.96
CA LEU A 259 -30.65 3.38 20.25
C LEU A 259 -30.40 3.03 21.72
N LEU A 260 -29.58 3.80 22.43
CA LEU A 260 -29.40 3.65 23.88
C LEU A 260 -30.67 3.94 24.69
N MET A 261 -31.63 4.70 24.12
CA MET A 261 -32.94 4.98 24.76
C MET A 261 -33.99 3.94 24.41
N THR A 262 -33.67 2.96 23.55
CA THR A 262 -34.56 1.87 23.16
C THR A 262 -34.18 0.55 23.85
N ASP A 263 -35.02 -0.48 23.68
CA ASP A 263 -34.73 -1.84 24.16
C ASP A 263 -34.21 -2.78 23.07
N GLU A 264 -33.77 -2.22 21.93
CA GLU A 264 -33.28 -3.02 20.80
C GLU A 264 -31.89 -3.62 21.03
N LEU A 265 -31.12 -3.05 21.96
CA LEU A 265 -29.75 -3.50 22.28
C LEU A 265 -29.78 -4.45 23.51
N ARG A 266 -28.97 -5.51 23.43
CA ARG A 266 -28.75 -6.38 24.60
C ARG A 266 -28.10 -5.60 25.75
N PRO A 267 -28.42 -5.89 27.03
CA PRO A 267 -27.95 -5.09 28.18
C PRO A 267 -26.43 -4.88 28.23
N ASN A 268 -25.63 -5.91 27.93
CA ASN A 268 -24.17 -5.79 27.92
C ASN A 268 -23.66 -4.88 26.77
N VAL A 269 -24.26 -5.03 25.60
CA VAL A 269 -23.92 -4.19 24.43
C VAL A 269 -24.32 -2.73 24.69
N LYS A 270 -25.51 -2.53 25.24
CA LYS A 270 -26.04 -1.21 25.62
C LYS A 270 -25.07 -0.50 26.58
N ARG A 271 -24.65 -1.20 27.67
CA ARG A 271 -23.70 -0.63 28.64
C ARG A 271 -22.36 -0.28 28.02
N THR A 272 -21.81 -1.16 27.18
CA THR A 272 -20.51 -0.90 26.51
C THR A 272 -20.60 0.27 25.55
N LEU A 273 -21.65 0.33 24.73
CA LEU A 273 -21.89 1.43 23.80
C LEU A 273 -22.10 2.76 24.55
N GLN A 274 -22.86 2.75 25.63
CA GLN A 274 -23.07 3.93 26.48
C GLN A 274 -21.76 4.47 27.03
N ASN A 275 -20.88 3.61 27.55
CA ASN A 275 -19.58 4.01 28.07
C ASN A 275 -18.73 4.67 26.97
N LEU A 276 -18.68 4.07 25.79
CA LEU A 276 -17.90 4.60 24.66
C LEU A 276 -18.44 5.96 24.20
N ILE A 277 -19.75 6.11 24.04
CA ILE A 277 -20.37 7.37 23.63
C ILE A 277 -20.12 8.46 24.69
N ASN A 278 -20.24 8.14 25.98
CA ASN A 278 -19.95 9.08 27.06
C ASN A 278 -18.50 9.52 27.06
N GLN A 279 -17.54 8.62 26.82
CA GLN A 279 -16.12 8.98 26.68
C GLN A 279 -15.91 9.99 25.54
N PHE A 280 -16.52 9.77 24.36
CA PHE A 280 -16.40 10.72 23.25
C PHE A 280 -17.00 12.09 23.58
N ILE A 281 -18.12 12.13 24.29
CA ILE A 281 -18.72 13.39 24.74
C ILE A 281 -17.78 14.11 25.72
N ASP A 282 -17.20 13.38 26.67
CA ASP A 282 -16.27 13.94 27.65
C ASP A 282 -15.01 14.50 26.97
N TRP A 283 -14.37 13.74 26.12
CA TRP A 283 -13.18 14.18 25.37
C TRP A 283 -13.46 15.39 24.47
N ASN A 284 -14.63 15.44 23.84
CA ASN A 284 -15.04 16.59 23.02
C ASN A 284 -15.20 17.86 23.89
N ASN A 285 -15.77 17.74 25.10
CA ASN A 285 -15.92 18.86 26.02
C ASN A 285 -14.57 19.42 26.48
N HIS A 286 -13.57 18.57 26.70
CA HIS A 286 -12.22 18.97 27.11
C HIS A 286 -11.34 19.49 25.95
N ASN A 287 -11.77 19.37 24.70
CA ASN A 287 -11.00 19.75 23.51
C ASN A 287 -10.54 21.23 23.48
N LYS A 288 -11.21 22.11 24.22
CA LYS A 288 -10.86 23.54 24.31
C LYS A 288 -10.04 23.91 25.55
N GLU A 289 -9.87 22.99 26.48
CA GLU A 289 -9.27 23.26 27.79
C GLU A 289 -7.83 22.78 27.88
N ILE A 290 -7.46 21.76 27.11
CA ILE A 290 -6.13 21.13 27.14
C ILE A 290 -5.46 21.18 25.78
N SER A 291 -4.12 21.01 25.76
CA SER A 291 -3.38 21.01 24.49
C SER A 291 -3.80 19.83 23.60
N HIS A 292 -3.65 19.99 22.29
CA HIS A 292 -3.99 18.89 21.34
C HIS A 292 -3.15 17.64 21.54
N THR A 293 -1.92 17.76 22.02
CA THR A 293 -1.04 16.63 22.35
C THR A 293 -1.51 15.90 23.61
N ASP A 294 -1.89 16.64 24.65
CA ASP A 294 -2.39 16.06 25.90
C ASP A 294 -3.77 15.42 25.69
N LEU A 295 -4.62 16.04 24.88
CA LEU A 295 -5.90 15.45 24.49
C LEU A 295 -5.70 14.14 23.72
N ALA A 296 -4.77 14.11 22.76
CA ALA A 296 -4.48 12.91 21.98
C ALA A 296 -3.99 11.76 22.88
N LEU A 297 -3.09 12.05 23.80
CA LEU A 297 -2.59 11.06 24.75
C LEU A 297 -3.72 10.56 25.65
N LYS A 298 -4.49 11.45 26.26
CA LYS A 298 -5.67 11.11 27.09
C LYS A 298 -6.65 10.20 26.36
N VAL A 299 -7.02 10.54 25.12
CA VAL A 299 -7.97 9.76 24.31
C VAL A 299 -7.43 8.34 24.05
N LEU A 300 -6.17 8.23 23.66
CA LEU A 300 -5.58 6.94 23.33
C LEU A 300 -5.32 6.05 24.55
N GLU A 301 -5.01 6.64 25.71
CA GLU A 301 -4.89 5.92 26.99
C GLU A 301 -6.26 5.47 27.52
N GLU A 302 -7.20 6.40 27.70
CA GLU A 302 -8.50 6.11 28.29
C GLU A 302 -9.37 5.21 27.42
N SER A 303 -9.17 5.20 26.10
CA SER A 303 -9.83 4.25 25.19
C SER A 303 -9.28 2.83 25.30
N GLY A 304 -8.14 2.62 25.97
CA GLY A 304 -7.39 1.37 26.03
C GLY A 304 -6.67 1.05 24.72
N TYR A 305 -6.49 2.05 23.83
CA TYR A 305 -5.88 1.83 22.53
C TYR A 305 -4.37 1.59 22.63
N ILE A 306 -3.68 2.29 23.54
CA ILE A 306 -2.25 2.09 23.79
C ILE A 306 -2.00 0.68 24.31
N ASP A 307 -2.76 0.24 25.32
CA ASP A 307 -2.66 -1.12 25.87
C ASP A 307 -2.91 -2.21 24.83
N HIS A 308 -3.79 -1.95 23.88
CA HIS A 308 -4.11 -2.88 22.79
C HIS A 308 -2.92 -3.16 21.85
N TRP A 309 -2.02 -2.21 21.70
CA TRP A 309 -0.83 -2.35 20.86
C TRP A 309 0.45 -2.71 21.60
N GLN A 310 0.43 -2.63 22.95
CA GLN A 310 1.56 -3.02 23.81
C GLN A 310 1.49 -4.52 24.20
N ASN A 311 0.33 -5.16 24.10
CA ASN A 311 0.08 -6.59 24.36
C ASN A 311 -0.06 -7.38 23.06
#